data_86c199ae72c3f904c35cc0523239ca75
#
_entry.id   86c199ae72c3f904c35cc0523239ca75
#
_cell.length_a   1.000
_cell.length_b   1.000
_cell.length_c   1.000
_cell.angle_alpha   90.00
_cell.angle_beta   90.00
_cell.angle_gamma   90.00
#
_symmetry.space_group_name_H-M   'P 1'
#
loop_
_entity.id
_entity.type
_entity.pdbx_description
1 polymer ?
#
loop_
_entity_poly.entity_id
_entity_poly.type
_entity_poly.pdbx_seq_one_letter_code
_entity_poly.pdbx_strand_id
1 'polypeptide(L)'
;MLFKSFSEKINTTLGRLSPARRIFLSFALVILAGSILLSLPFVQATSSQATYFDHLFTAVSMVCVTGLFTQPVATTYNIWGQLICMFLIQIGGLGLMTFIGVFYIQSKQKLSLRSRETILESFSYGETQSLMVFIRSIFLTTFIVEGLGAFLLSFRFVPEFGWGRGIFTSIFVAISAFCNAGFDNFGSTSLIAFQTDPLINLVLAALIITGGLGFMVWFDLATQLSKKKRRLRFHTKLVLFLTAGILFTGTVSTLLIEWNNPGTIGNLSIPDKLLVSFFQTVSMRTAGFASIDFTQARPVTLMIYILQMFLGGAPGGTAGGLKITTFFVLLVFARSELLGLPHANVARRTILPRTVQKSFSVFIIFLLTFLLGLILLGVTAEGNPRFIYIMFETISALATVGVTANLTPELGRLALSIIMILMFIGRIGPLTLLVSLAEYQPDKKDMIHYMKADITIG
;
A
#
# COMPACT_ATOMS: atom_id res chain seq x y z
N MET A 1 -18.76 -2.06 -33.09
CA MET A 1 -19.02 -0.63 -33.32
C MET A 1 -19.39 0.11 -32.03
N LEU A 2 -20.30 -0.39 -31.21
CA LEU A 2 -20.73 0.20 -29.93
C LEU A 2 -19.58 0.39 -28.91
N PHE A 3 -18.67 -0.58 -28.78
CA PHE A 3 -17.50 -0.50 -27.89
C PHE A 3 -16.51 0.62 -28.26
N LYS A 4 -16.35 0.88 -29.58
CA LYS A 4 -15.47 1.95 -30.08
C LYS A 4 -16.05 3.33 -29.83
N SER A 5 -17.36 3.51 -30.05
CA SER A 5 -18.07 4.76 -29.76
C SER A 5 -18.13 5.06 -28.26
N PHE A 6 -18.30 4.05 -27.40
CA PHE A 6 -18.30 4.18 -25.93
C PHE A 6 -16.90 4.54 -25.41
N SER A 7 -15.85 3.88 -25.95
CA SER A 7 -14.45 4.20 -25.62
C SER A 7 -14.05 5.61 -26.06
N GLU A 8 -14.50 6.08 -27.23
CA GLU A 8 -14.21 7.44 -27.71
C GLU A 8 -14.93 8.51 -26.86
N LYS A 9 -16.18 8.28 -26.47
CA LYS A 9 -16.93 9.18 -25.60
C LYS A 9 -16.33 9.27 -24.20
N ILE A 10 -15.92 8.14 -23.61
CA ILE A 10 -15.20 8.11 -22.32
C ILE A 10 -13.86 8.86 -22.45
N ASN A 11 -13.12 8.64 -23.52
CA ASN A 11 -11.81 9.28 -23.74
C ASN A 11 -11.92 10.81 -23.94
N THR A 12 -12.99 11.31 -24.57
CA THR A 12 -13.22 12.75 -24.75
C THR A 12 -13.65 13.41 -23.46
N THR A 13 -14.47 12.77 -22.64
CA THR A 13 -14.93 13.30 -21.34
C THR A 13 -13.83 13.24 -20.28
N LEU A 14 -13.13 12.09 -20.16
CA LEU A 14 -11.97 11.95 -19.28
C LEU A 14 -10.79 12.82 -19.73
N GLY A 15 -10.66 13.09 -21.03
CA GLY A 15 -9.61 13.93 -21.59
C GLY A 15 -9.61 15.39 -21.11
N ARG A 16 -10.74 15.88 -20.61
CA ARG A 16 -10.87 17.24 -20.06
C ARG A 16 -10.54 17.37 -18.58
N LEU A 17 -10.44 16.22 -17.87
CA LEU A 17 -10.15 16.19 -16.43
C LEU A 17 -8.65 16.27 -16.13
N SER A 18 -8.29 16.84 -14.99
CA SER A 18 -6.91 16.83 -14.49
C SER A 18 -6.43 15.40 -14.23
N PRO A 19 -5.12 15.11 -14.27
CA PRO A 19 -4.59 13.78 -13.98
C PRO A 19 -5.05 13.22 -12.63
N ALA A 20 -5.08 14.05 -11.59
CA ALA A 20 -5.55 13.68 -10.26
C ALA A 20 -7.03 13.27 -10.23
N ARG A 21 -7.91 14.01 -10.93
CA ARG A 21 -9.34 13.66 -11.07
C ARG A 21 -9.56 12.35 -11.81
N ARG A 22 -8.73 12.06 -12.81
CA ARG A 22 -8.79 10.77 -13.54
C ARG A 22 -8.43 9.61 -12.63
N ILE A 23 -7.37 9.72 -11.85
CA ILE A 23 -6.98 8.70 -10.88
C ILE A 23 -8.13 8.47 -9.90
N PHE A 24 -8.65 9.53 -9.29
CA PHE A 24 -9.78 9.47 -8.35
C PHE A 24 -10.99 8.71 -8.93
N LEU A 25 -11.49 9.16 -10.09
CA LEU A 25 -12.67 8.57 -10.72
C LEU A 25 -12.44 7.12 -11.17
N SER A 26 -11.22 6.79 -11.61
CA SER A 26 -10.90 5.44 -12.04
C SER A 26 -10.90 4.46 -10.87
N PHE A 27 -10.36 4.84 -9.72
CA PHE A 27 -10.41 4.01 -8.51
C PHE A 27 -11.85 3.86 -8.01
N ALA A 28 -12.63 4.95 -7.94
CA ALA A 28 -14.03 4.90 -7.54
C ALA A 28 -14.87 3.98 -8.44
N LEU A 29 -14.65 4.03 -9.76
CA LEU A 29 -15.36 3.18 -10.72
C LEU A 29 -15.00 1.69 -10.53
N VAL A 30 -13.72 1.36 -10.33
CA VAL A 30 -13.30 -0.02 -10.09
C VAL A 30 -13.86 -0.55 -8.76
N ILE A 31 -13.88 0.26 -7.72
CA ILE A 31 -14.49 -0.09 -6.42
C ILE A 31 -15.98 -0.41 -6.60
N LEU A 32 -16.74 0.48 -7.27
CA LEU A 32 -18.16 0.26 -7.49
C LEU A 32 -18.43 -0.97 -8.36
N ALA A 33 -17.69 -1.15 -9.45
CA ALA A 33 -17.80 -2.35 -10.28
C ALA A 33 -17.44 -3.62 -9.50
N GLY A 34 -16.36 -3.59 -8.72
CA GLY A 34 -15.92 -4.69 -7.87
C GLY A 34 -16.95 -5.04 -6.80
N SER A 35 -17.55 -4.05 -6.12
CA SER A 35 -18.56 -4.29 -5.10
C SER A 35 -19.83 -4.96 -5.69
N ILE A 36 -20.25 -4.53 -6.89
CA ILE A 36 -21.37 -5.14 -7.59
C ILE A 36 -21.04 -6.58 -7.98
N LEU A 37 -19.85 -6.85 -8.54
CA LEU A 37 -19.43 -8.20 -8.92
C LEU A 37 -19.36 -9.12 -7.70
N LEU A 38 -18.83 -8.66 -6.56
CA LEU A 38 -18.73 -9.43 -5.33
C LEU A 38 -20.11 -9.67 -4.65
N SER A 39 -21.10 -8.82 -4.92
CA SER A 39 -22.46 -9.00 -4.39
C SER A 39 -23.30 -10.02 -5.14
N LEU A 40 -22.85 -10.52 -6.29
CA LEU A 40 -23.60 -11.48 -7.09
C LEU A 40 -23.71 -12.84 -6.35
N PRO A 41 -24.90 -13.47 -6.32
CA PRO A 41 -25.11 -14.69 -5.54
C PRO A 41 -24.19 -15.87 -5.94
N PHE A 42 -23.83 -15.98 -7.21
CA PHE A 42 -23.01 -17.10 -7.71
C PHE A 42 -21.54 -17.04 -7.29
N VAL A 43 -21.05 -15.90 -6.79
CA VAL A 43 -19.67 -15.74 -6.32
C VAL A 43 -19.54 -15.85 -4.79
N GLN A 44 -20.66 -15.89 -4.09
CA GLN A 44 -20.69 -16.01 -2.65
C GLN A 44 -20.61 -17.49 -2.23
N ALA A 45 -20.06 -17.75 -1.05
CA ALA A 45 -20.11 -19.06 -0.42
C ALA A 45 -21.54 -19.32 0.08
N THR A 46 -21.96 -20.59 0.10
CA THR A 46 -23.30 -20.98 0.57
C THR A 46 -23.59 -20.61 2.01
N SER A 47 -22.56 -20.44 2.83
CA SER A 47 -22.63 -20.03 4.24
C SER A 47 -22.50 -18.50 4.44
N SER A 48 -22.37 -17.71 3.37
CA SER A 48 -22.17 -16.28 3.46
C SER A 48 -23.42 -15.57 3.98
N GLN A 49 -23.24 -14.71 4.99
CA GLN A 49 -24.26 -13.81 5.50
C GLN A 49 -23.90 -12.33 5.23
N ALA A 50 -22.96 -12.10 4.34
CA ALA A 50 -22.45 -10.77 4.02
C ALA A 50 -23.52 -9.91 3.34
N THR A 51 -23.65 -8.67 3.78
CA THR A 51 -24.52 -7.66 3.18
C THR A 51 -23.82 -6.95 2.03
N TYR A 52 -24.56 -6.18 1.21
CA TYR A 52 -23.94 -5.36 0.17
C TYR A 52 -22.87 -4.38 0.74
N PHE A 53 -23.07 -3.91 1.98
CA PHE A 53 -22.11 -3.04 2.64
C PHE A 53 -20.77 -3.75 2.90
N ASP A 54 -20.80 -5.04 3.27
CA ASP A 54 -19.61 -5.85 3.46
C ASP A 54 -18.87 -6.08 2.13
N HIS A 55 -19.60 -6.32 1.04
CA HIS A 55 -19.01 -6.42 -0.30
C HIS A 55 -18.38 -5.11 -0.76
N LEU A 56 -19.03 -3.96 -0.48
CA LEU A 56 -18.46 -2.64 -0.76
C LEU A 56 -17.19 -2.39 0.06
N PHE A 57 -17.21 -2.69 1.36
CA PHE A 57 -16.04 -2.56 2.25
C PHE A 57 -14.88 -3.39 1.73
N THR A 58 -15.14 -4.67 1.39
CA THR A 58 -14.15 -5.59 0.84
C THR A 58 -13.60 -5.08 -0.50
N ALA A 59 -14.44 -4.60 -1.41
CA ALA A 59 -14.00 -4.02 -2.67
C ALA A 59 -13.11 -2.79 -2.48
N VAL A 60 -13.47 -1.88 -1.56
CA VAL A 60 -12.63 -0.72 -1.20
C VAL A 60 -11.27 -1.20 -0.67
N SER A 61 -11.29 -2.13 0.29
CA SER A 61 -10.06 -2.64 0.91
C SER A 61 -9.16 -3.35 -0.10
N MET A 62 -9.70 -4.14 -1.03
CA MET A 62 -8.94 -4.82 -2.07
C MET A 62 -8.35 -3.88 -3.11
N VAL A 63 -9.15 -2.93 -3.62
CA VAL A 63 -8.68 -1.96 -4.61
C VAL A 63 -7.72 -0.95 -3.99
N CYS A 64 -7.92 -0.56 -2.73
CA CYS A 64 -6.96 0.26 -1.98
C CYS A 64 -5.77 -0.54 -1.46
N VAL A 65 -5.79 -1.89 -1.62
CA VAL A 65 -4.71 -2.78 -1.20
C VAL A 65 -4.42 -2.59 0.29
N THR A 66 -5.46 -2.69 1.10
CA THR A 66 -5.35 -2.44 2.55
C THR A 66 -5.27 -3.74 3.33
N GLY A 67 -6.27 -4.64 3.21
CA GLY A 67 -6.30 -5.90 3.95
C GLY A 67 -7.31 -5.95 5.10
N LEU A 68 -7.97 -4.84 5.44
CA LEU A 68 -9.06 -4.85 6.41
C LEU A 68 -10.30 -5.51 5.83
N PHE A 69 -11.03 -6.27 6.63
CA PHE A 69 -12.26 -6.93 6.23
C PHE A 69 -13.28 -6.95 7.39
N THR A 70 -14.55 -6.92 7.05
CA THR A 70 -15.66 -7.14 7.99
C THR A 70 -15.98 -8.63 8.11
N GLN A 71 -15.82 -9.38 7.00
CA GLN A 71 -16.02 -10.82 6.93
C GLN A 71 -14.82 -11.48 6.23
N PRO A 72 -14.31 -12.64 6.71
CA PRO A 72 -13.17 -13.30 6.10
C PRO A 72 -13.46 -13.75 4.66
N VAL A 73 -12.49 -13.58 3.77
CA VAL A 73 -12.61 -13.94 2.34
C VAL A 73 -12.93 -15.41 2.15
N ALA A 74 -12.31 -16.29 2.96
CA ALA A 74 -12.47 -17.74 2.88
C ALA A 74 -13.92 -18.23 3.11
N THR A 75 -14.65 -17.56 3.99
CA THR A 75 -16.02 -17.92 4.37
C THR A 75 -17.09 -17.16 3.59
N THR A 76 -16.73 -16.01 3.04
CA THR A 76 -17.64 -15.12 2.32
C THR A 76 -17.73 -15.46 0.84
N TYR A 77 -16.62 -15.83 0.21
CA TYR A 77 -16.54 -16.00 -1.25
C TYR A 77 -16.12 -17.41 -1.65
N ASN A 78 -16.80 -17.96 -2.65
CA ASN A 78 -16.38 -19.18 -3.32
C ASN A 78 -15.16 -18.92 -4.24
N ILE A 79 -14.70 -19.93 -4.98
CA ILE A 79 -13.53 -19.82 -5.85
C ILE A 79 -13.65 -18.70 -6.90
N TRP A 80 -14.85 -18.46 -7.45
CA TRP A 80 -15.10 -17.40 -8.42
C TRP A 80 -15.03 -16.01 -7.77
N GLY A 81 -15.59 -15.87 -6.56
CA GLY A 81 -15.46 -14.64 -5.79
C GLY A 81 -14.01 -14.35 -5.40
N GLN A 82 -13.26 -15.37 -4.98
CA GLN A 82 -11.82 -15.20 -4.68
C GLN A 82 -10.99 -14.85 -5.91
N LEU A 83 -11.35 -15.33 -7.13
CA LEU A 83 -10.73 -14.88 -8.39
C LEU A 83 -10.98 -13.39 -8.65
N ILE A 84 -12.21 -12.91 -8.42
CA ILE A 84 -12.53 -11.47 -8.51
C ILE A 84 -11.71 -10.70 -7.48
N CYS A 85 -11.58 -11.20 -6.25
CA CYS A 85 -10.74 -10.60 -5.20
C CYS A 85 -9.28 -10.44 -5.67
N MET A 86 -8.67 -11.50 -6.21
CA MET A 86 -7.31 -11.44 -6.75
C MET A 86 -7.17 -10.39 -7.85
N PHE A 87 -8.15 -10.29 -8.75
CA PHE A 87 -8.13 -9.30 -9.82
C PHE A 87 -8.23 -7.86 -9.29
N LEU A 88 -9.08 -7.61 -8.29
CA LEU A 88 -9.20 -6.30 -7.63
C LEU A 88 -7.90 -5.91 -6.92
N ILE A 89 -7.28 -6.85 -6.20
CA ILE A 89 -5.98 -6.67 -5.55
C ILE A 89 -4.91 -6.33 -6.59
N GLN A 90 -4.87 -7.05 -7.71
CA GLN A 90 -3.88 -6.83 -8.76
C GLN A 90 -4.03 -5.45 -9.41
N ILE A 91 -5.27 -5.03 -9.71
CA ILE A 91 -5.55 -3.67 -10.23
C ILE A 91 -5.12 -2.61 -9.22
N GLY A 92 -5.46 -2.81 -7.95
CA GLY A 92 -5.10 -1.90 -6.86
C GLY A 92 -3.59 -1.79 -6.67
N GLY A 93 -2.90 -2.93 -6.61
CA GLY A 93 -1.45 -3.03 -6.37
C GLY A 93 -0.61 -2.40 -7.47
N LEU A 94 -0.85 -2.79 -8.71
CA LEU A 94 -0.11 -2.24 -9.87
C LEU A 94 -0.57 -0.84 -10.27
N GLY A 95 -1.74 -0.41 -9.79
CA GLY A 95 -2.37 0.84 -10.17
C GLY A 95 -3.10 0.73 -11.53
N LEU A 96 -4.32 1.26 -11.56
CA LEU A 96 -5.18 1.18 -12.73
C LEU A 96 -4.54 1.79 -13.99
N MET A 97 -3.73 2.85 -13.82
CA MET A 97 -3.05 3.52 -14.94
C MET A 97 -2.05 2.61 -15.66
N THR A 98 -1.46 1.66 -14.94
CA THR A 98 -0.57 0.65 -15.55
C THR A 98 -1.36 -0.30 -16.45
N PHE A 99 -2.54 -0.76 -16.02
CA PHE A 99 -3.41 -1.60 -16.83
C PHE A 99 -3.90 -0.88 -18.09
N ILE A 100 -4.29 0.38 -17.97
CA ILE A 100 -4.64 1.22 -19.11
C ILE A 100 -3.44 1.33 -20.09
N GLY A 101 -2.24 1.55 -19.57
CA GLY A 101 -1.02 1.60 -20.35
C GLY A 101 -0.77 0.34 -21.17
N VAL A 102 -0.93 -0.85 -20.55
CA VAL A 102 -0.79 -2.14 -21.25
C VAL A 102 -1.84 -2.32 -22.34
N PHE A 103 -3.09 -1.97 -22.06
CA PHE A 103 -4.15 -2.04 -23.05
C PHE A 103 -3.83 -1.20 -24.31
N TYR A 104 -3.31 0.02 -24.13
CA TYR A 104 -2.86 0.86 -25.23
C TYR A 104 -1.67 0.24 -26.00
N ILE A 105 -0.73 -0.40 -25.28
CA ILE A 105 0.41 -1.11 -25.89
C ILE A 105 -0.07 -2.24 -26.77
N GLN A 106 -0.96 -3.09 -26.26
CA GLN A 106 -1.47 -4.26 -27.01
C GLN A 106 -2.33 -3.85 -28.20
N SER A 107 -3.10 -2.77 -28.07
CA SER A 107 -3.94 -2.23 -29.13
C SER A 107 -3.16 -1.46 -30.22
N LYS A 108 -1.82 -1.38 -30.11
CA LYS A 108 -0.94 -0.59 -31.01
C LYS A 108 -1.37 0.88 -31.15
N GLN A 109 -2.15 1.39 -30.22
CA GLN A 109 -2.58 2.78 -30.20
C GLN A 109 -1.54 3.67 -29.52
N LYS A 110 -1.35 4.89 -30.02
CA LYS A 110 -0.46 5.87 -29.38
C LYS A 110 -1.15 6.44 -28.16
N LEU A 111 -0.48 6.37 -27.00
CA LEU A 111 -0.93 7.06 -25.79
C LEU A 111 -1.01 8.56 -26.05
N SER A 112 -2.13 9.19 -25.68
CA SER A 112 -2.22 10.65 -25.71
C SER A 112 -1.20 11.25 -24.73
N LEU A 113 -0.72 12.47 -24.99
CA LEU A 113 0.22 13.17 -24.12
C LEU A 113 -0.32 13.22 -22.67
N ARG A 114 -1.61 13.52 -22.51
CA ARG A 114 -2.27 13.59 -21.19
C ARG A 114 -2.35 12.24 -20.48
N SER A 115 -2.60 11.14 -21.18
CA SER A 115 -2.57 9.79 -20.58
C SER A 115 -1.16 9.40 -20.15
N ARG A 116 -0.16 9.80 -20.95
CA ARG A 116 1.25 9.61 -20.62
C ARG A 116 1.65 10.36 -19.36
N GLU A 117 1.24 11.63 -19.22
CA GLU A 117 1.46 12.43 -18.00
C GLU A 117 0.84 11.79 -16.77
N THR A 118 -0.40 11.30 -16.87
CA THR A 118 -1.09 10.65 -15.76
C THR A 118 -0.37 9.38 -15.28
N ILE A 119 0.15 8.57 -16.21
CA ILE A 119 0.95 7.38 -15.87
C ILE A 119 2.27 7.79 -15.21
N LEU A 120 2.98 8.78 -15.75
CA LEU A 120 4.24 9.28 -15.19
C LEU A 120 4.03 9.82 -13.76
N GLU A 121 2.94 10.55 -13.54
CA GLU A 121 2.59 11.11 -12.22
C GLU A 121 2.28 10.00 -11.21
N SER A 122 1.55 8.94 -11.60
CA SER A 122 1.22 7.82 -10.70
C SER A 122 2.46 7.07 -10.21
N PHE A 123 3.55 7.08 -10.98
CA PHE A 123 4.82 6.45 -10.61
C PHE A 123 5.88 7.42 -10.11
N SER A 124 5.59 8.71 -10.04
CA SER A 124 6.59 9.77 -9.75
C SER A 124 7.81 9.71 -10.69
N TYR A 125 7.59 9.35 -11.96
CA TYR A 125 8.64 9.13 -12.96
C TYR A 125 8.83 10.37 -13.82
N GLY A 126 10.04 10.95 -13.80
CA GLY A 126 10.35 12.20 -14.51
C GLY A 126 10.93 12.05 -15.93
N GLU A 127 11.31 10.84 -16.37
CA GLU A 127 11.96 10.64 -17.68
C GLU A 127 11.02 10.05 -18.73
N THR A 128 10.91 10.74 -19.87
CA THR A 128 9.99 10.40 -20.95
C THR A 128 10.51 9.32 -21.93
N GLN A 129 11.76 8.89 -21.80
CA GLN A 129 12.33 7.87 -22.69
C GLN A 129 11.91 6.48 -22.21
N SER A 130 11.15 5.79 -23.02
CA SER A 130 10.75 4.38 -22.87
C SER A 130 9.67 4.03 -21.83
N LEU A 131 8.63 4.87 -21.68
CA LEU A 131 7.46 4.54 -20.83
C LEU A 131 6.90 3.14 -21.14
N MET A 132 6.88 2.74 -22.41
CA MET A 132 6.45 1.41 -22.87
C MET A 132 7.31 0.28 -22.28
N VAL A 133 8.64 0.45 -22.32
CA VAL A 133 9.59 -0.54 -21.77
C VAL A 133 9.41 -0.62 -20.25
N PHE A 134 9.21 0.51 -19.60
CA PHE A 134 8.97 0.57 -18.15
C PHE A 134 7.68 -0.17 -17.75
N ILE A 135 6.55 0.09 -18.41
CA ILE A 135 5.27 -0.59 -18.14
C ILE A 135 5.40 -2.10 -18.39
N ARG A 136 5.99 -2.51 -19.52
CA ARG A 136 6.23 -3.94 -19.81
C ARG A 136 7.11 -4.59 -18.74
N SER A 137 8.14 -3.88 -18.28
CA SER A 137 9.02 -4.37 -17.20
C SER A 137 8.25 -4.56 -15.89
N ILE A 138 7.36 -3.65 -15.52
CA ILE A 138 6.50 -3.79 -14.33
C ILE A 138 5.73 -5.10 -14.39
N PHE A 139 4.96 -5.34 -15.47
CA PHE A 139 4.16 -6.56 -15.59
C PHE A 139 5.01 -7.82 -15.58
N LEU A 140 6.10 -7.84 -16.36
CA LEU A 140 6.97 -9.01 -16.43
C LEU A 140 7.59 -9.33 -15.07
N THR A 141 8.10 -8.32 -14.36
CA THR A 141 8.68 -8.49 -13.03
C THR A 141 7.63 -8.98 -12.04
N THR A 142 6.43 -8.40 -12.06
CA THR A 142 5.31 -8.80 -11.20
C THR A 142 4.97 -10.28 -11.39
N PHE A 143 4.65 -10.70 -12.62
CA PHE A 143 4.26 -12.10 -12.88
C PHE A 143 5.38 -13.10 -12.58
N ILE A 144 6.64 -12.74 -12.83
CA ILE A 144 7.77 -13.61 -12.49
C ILE A 144 7.90 -13.75 -10.97
N VAL A 145 7.85 -12.66 -10.22
CA VAL A 145 8.03 -12.67 -8.77
C VAL A 145 6.84 -13.34 -8.08
N GLU A 146 5.61 -13.03 -8.49
CA GLU A 146 4.40 -13.68 -7.98
C GLU A 146 4.38 -15.17 -8.32
N GLY A 147 4.74 -15.54 -9.55
CA GLY A 147 4.83 -16.95 -9.97
C GLY A 147 5.88 -17.75 -9.20
N LEU A 148 7.06 -17.18 -8.98
CA LEU A 148 8.08 -17.79 -8.13
C LEU A 148 7.63 -17.93 -6.67
N GLY A 149 6.99 -16.89 -6.13
CA GLY A 149 6.42 -16.92 -4.79
C GLY A 149 5.35 -18.00 -4.65
N ALA A 150 4.39 -18.06 -5.58
CA ALA A 150 3.34 -19.08 -5.61
C ALA A 150 3.92 -20.49 -5.73
N PHE A 151 4.94 -20.67 -6.58
CA PHE A 151 5.64 -21.96 -6.72
C PHE A 151 6.30 -22.38 -5.40
N LEU A 152 7.01 -21.48 -4.72
CA LEU A 152 7.65 -21.81 -3.43
C LEU A 152 6.61 -22.08 -2.33
N LEU A 153 5.53 -21.31 -2.26
CA LEU A 153 4.45 -21.53 -1.30
C LEU A 153 3.70 -22.84 -1.54
N SER A 154 3.63 -23.33 -2.80
CA SER A 154 2.95 -24.58 -3.13
C SER A 154 3.59 -25.79 -2.45
N PHE A 155 4.91 -25.78 -2.17
CA PHE A 155 5.56 -26.84 -1.41
C PHE A 155 5.02 -27.01 0.01
N ARG A 156 4.37 -25.99 0.56
CA ARG A 156 3.79 -26.03 1.89
C ARG A 156 2.27 -26.14 1.87
N PHE A 157 1.59 -25.40 0.99
CA PHE A 157 0.13 -25.38 0.95
C PHE A 157 -0.47 -26.59 0.23
N VAL A 158 0.24 -27.22 -0.71
CA VAL A 158 -0.27 -28.43 -1.39
C VAL A 158 -0.34 -29.64 -0.44
N PRO A 159 0.70 -29.94 0.38
CA PRO A 159 0.58 -30.98 1.40
C PRO A 159 -0.52 -30.72 2.43
N GLU A 160 -0.74 -29.43 2.81
CA GLU A 160 -1.71 -29.05 3.84
C GLU A 160 -3.16 -29.06 3.35
N PHE A 161 -3.42 -28.53 2.14
CA PHE A 161 -4.77 -28.30 1.62
C PHE A 161 -5.14 -29.17 0.42
N GLY A 162 -4.22 -30.04 -0.06
CA GLY A 162 -4.38 -30.82 -1.29
C GLY A 162 -4.08 -30.01 -2.57
N TRP A 163 -3.94 -30.73 -3.71
CA TRP A 163 -3.45 -30.13 -4.96
C TRP A 163 -4.26 -28.94 -5.44
N GLY A 164 -5.57 -29.05 -5.55
CA GLY A 164 -6.43 -27.99 -6.11
C GLY A 164 -6.44 -26.73 -5.24
N ARG A 165 -6.80 -26.91 -3.97
CA ARG A 165 -6.88 -25.78 -3.01
C ARG A 165 -5.51 -25.24 -2.66
N GLY A 166 -4.49 -26.09 -2.52
CA GLY A 166 -3.13 -25.66 -2.16
C GLY A 166 -2.49 -24.80 -3.23
N ILE A 167 -2.60 -25.15 -4.53
CA ILE A 167 -2.11 -24.32 -5.64
C ILE A 167 -2.88 -23.00 -5.69
N PHE A 168 -4.20 -23.03 -5.59
CA PHE A 168 -5.03 -21.83 -5.61
C PHE A 168 -4.66 -20.86 -4.47
N THR A 169 -4.52 -21.37 -3.25
CA THR A 169 -4.10 -20.61 -2.08
C THR A 169 -2.69 -20.02 -2.27
N SER A 170 -1.76 -20.79 -2.82
CA SER A 170 -0.41 -20.33 -3.11
C SER A 170 -0.41 -19.13 -4.06
N ILE A 171 -1.21 -19.16 -5.11
CA ILE A 171 -1.35 -18.05 -6.07
C ILE A 171 -2.03 -16.84 -5.40
N PHE A 172 -3.13 -17.07 -4.67
CA PHE A 172 -3.88 -16.01 -3.99
C PHE A 172 -2.98 -15.24 -3.02
N VAL A 173 -2.29 -15.96 -2.14
CA VAL A 173 -1.44 -15.36 -1.10
C VAL A 173 -0.19 -14.72 -1.70
N ALA A 174 0.39 -15.28 -2.77
CA ALA A 174 1.54 -14.67 -3.45
C ALA A 174 1.16 -13.33 -4.10
N ILE A 175 0.03 -13.24 -4.78
CA ILE A 175 -0.51 -11.99 -5.36
C ILE A 175 -0.78 -10.96 -4.24
N SER A 176 -1.47 -11.40 -3.19
CA SER A 176 -1.77 -10.53 -2.04
C SER A 176 -0.50 -9.99 -1.38
N ALA A 177 0.51 -10.82 -1.17
CA ALA A 177 1.77 -10.44 -0.56
C ALA A 177 2.59 -9.48 -1.43
N PHE A 178 2.74 -9.77 -2.73
CA PHE A 178 3.47 -8.87 -3.64
C PHE A 178 2.77 -7.53 -3.80
N CYS A 179 1.45 -7.53 -3.91
CA CYS A 179 0.66 -6.30 -3.97
C CYS A 179 0.59 -5.56 -2.63
N ASN A 180 1.08 -6.14 -1.53
CA ASN A 180 0.96 -5.62 -0.17
C ASN A 180 -0.52 -5.44 0.24
N ALA A 181 -1.37 -6.42 -0.04
CA ALA A 181 -2.81 -6.32 0.15
C ALA A 181 -3.30 -6.94 1.47
N GLY A 182 -2.53 -7.85 2.08
CA GLY A 182 -2.85 -8.42 3.40
C GLY A 182 -4.04 -9.38 3.45
N PHE A 183 -4.58 -9.75 2.30
CA PHE A 183 -5.66 -10.73 2.24
C PHE A 183 -5.11 -12.14 2.11
N ASP A 184 -5.73 -13.04 2.84
CA ASP A 184 -5.53 -14.48 2.73
C ASP A 184 -6.88 -15.21 2.60
N ASN A 185 -6.81 -16.50 2.37
CA ASN A 185 -7.98 -17.37 2.29
C ASN A 185 -7.91 -18.52 3.32
N PHE A 186 -7.26 -18.26 4.48
CA PHE A 186 -7.18 -19.21 5.59
C PHE A 186 -8.36 -19.10 6.56
N GLY A 187 -8.91 -17.89 6.75
CA GLY A 187 -10.01 -17.62 7.67
C GLY A 187 -9.83 -16.30 8.43
N SER A 188 -10.21 -16.26 9.70
CA SER A 188 -10.17 -15.04 10.53
C SER A 188 -8.82 -14.79 11.20
N THR A 189 -7.93 -15.80 11.26
CA THR A 189 -6.69 -15.75 12.05
C THR A 189 -5.44 -15.44 11.25
N SER A 190 -5.58 -15.16 9.96
CA SER A 190 -4.47 -14.88 9.04
C SER A 190 -3.36 -15.94 9.14
N LEU A 191 -2.09 -15.55 9.28
CA LEU A 191 -0.94 -16.45 9.32
C LEU A 191 -0.57 -16.94 10.73
N ILE A 192 -1.40 -16.73 11.74
CA ILE A 192 -1.08 -17.15 13.13
C ILE A 192 -0.83 -18.67 13.19
N ALA A 193 -1.59 -19.47 12.42
CA ALA A 193 -1.39 -20.92 12.35
C ALA A 193 -0.03 -21.34 11.73
N PHE A 194 0.58 -20.45 10.94
CA PHE A 194 1.85 -20.68 10.23
C PHE A 194 2.99 -19.78 10.75
N GLN A 195 2.84 -19.20 11.95
CA GLN A 195 3.79 -18.21 12.48
C GLN A 195 5.24 -18.73 12.57
N THR A 196 5.43 -20.03 12.82
CA THR A 196 6.76 -20.65 12.97
C THR A 196 7.23 -21.35 11.69
N ASP A 197 6.48 -21.29 10.59
CA ASP A 197 6.91 -21.88 9.32
C ASP A 197 7.91 -20.97 8.58
N PRO A 198 9.20 -21.33 8.49
CA PRO A 198 10.20 -20.45 7.90
C PRO A 198 10.01 -20.26 6.40
N LEU A 199 9.51 -21.28 5.68
CA LEU A 199 9.30 -21.16 4.23
C LEU A 199 8.22 -20.16 3.92
N ILE A 200 7.05 -20.26 4.56
CA ILE A 200 5.93 -19.35 4.36
C ILE A 200 6.35 -17.92 4.72
N ASN A 201 6.89 -17.73 5.93
CA ASN A 201 7.22 -16.38 6.42
C ASN A 201 8.33 -15.71 5.60
N LEU A 202 9.38 -16.43 5.18
CA LEU A 202 10.46 -15.84 4.38
C LEU A 202 10.05 -15.56 2.94
N VAL A 203 9.25 -16.44 2.32
CA VAL A 203 8.74 -16.21 0.96
C VAL A 203 7.79 -15.02 0.94
N LEU A 204 6.86 -14.94 1.88
CA LEU A 204 5.95 -13.80 1.99
C LEU A 204 6.70 -12.50 2.30
N ALA A 205 7.67 -12.53 3.23
CA ALA A 205 8.52 -11.37 3.51
C ALA A 205 9.25 -10.88 2.26
N ALA A 206 9.80 -11.81 1.46
CA ALA A 206 10.47 -11.48 0.21
C ALA A 206 9.50 -10.84 -0.82
N LEU A 207 8.28 -11.39 -0.97
CA LEU A 207 7.25 -10.84 -1.84
C LEU A 207 6.83 -9.42 -1.40
N ILE A 208 6.58 -9.22 -0.12
CA ILE A 208 6.19 -7.93 0.47
C ILE A 208 7.31 -6.89 0.26
N ILE A 209 8.54 -7.24 0.59
CA ILE A 209 9.69 -6.33 0.41
C ILE A 209 9.83 -5.97 -1.06
N THR A 210 9.78 -6.95 -1.97
CA THR A 210 9.95 -6.73 -3.41
C THR A 210 8.85 -5.82 -3.96
N GLY A 211 7.59 -6.01 -3.61
CA GLY A 211 6.48 -5.13 -3.98
C GLY A 211 6.65 -3.70 -3.43
N GLY A 212 7.10 -3.57 -2.18
CA GLY A 212 7.26 -2.29 -1.48
C GLY A 212 8.51 -1.47 -1.85
N LEU A 213 9.52 -2.06 -2.52
CA LEU A 213 10.74 -1.35 -2.94
C LEU A 213 10.52 -0.32 -4.05
N GLY A 214 9.43 -0.44 -4.81
CA GLY A 214 9.12 0.42 -5.94
C GLY A 214 9.70 -0.06 -7.27
N PHE A 215 8.90 0.08 -8.33
CA PHE A 215 9.25 -0.43 -9.68
C PHE A 215 10.48 0.28 -10.29
N MET A 216 10.76 1.51 -9.87
CA MET A 216 11.97 2.25 -10.26
C MET A 216 13.25 1.58 -9.78
N VAL A 217 13.24 1.02 -8.57
CA VAL A 217 14.37 0.30 -8.00
C VAL A 217 14.61 -0.98 -8.80
N TRP A 218 13.54 -1.73 -9.12
CA TRP A 218 13.62 -2.92 -9.94
C TRP A 218 14.14 -2.65 -11.34
N PHE A 219 13.66 -1.59 -11.98
CA PHE A 219 14.15 -1.17 -13.29
C PHE A 219 15.64 -0.80 -13.28
N ASP A 220 16.10 -0.12 -12.22
CA ASP A 220 17.52 0.21 -12.05
C ASP A 220 18.36 -1.06 -11.82
N LEU A 221 17.92 -1.98 -10.97
CA LEU A 221 18.58 -3.26 -10.72
C LEU A 221 18.66 -4.12 -12.00
N ALA A 222 17.56 -4.26 -12.74
CA ALA A 222 17.51 -5.04 -13.97
C ALA A 222 18.43 -4.47 -15.06
N THR A 223 18.49 -3.13 -15.20
CA THR A 223 19.40 -2.49 -16.16
C THR A 223 20.87 -2.64 -15.78
N GLN A 224 21.18 -2.79 -14.50
CA GLN A 224 22.54 -3.03 -14.02
C GLN A 224 23.02 -4.46 -14.31
N LEU A 225 22.16 -5.45 -14.09
CA LEU A 225 22.47 -6.86 -14.40
C LEU A 225 22.74 -7.05 -15.90
N SER A 226 22.07 -6.27 -16.76
CA SER A 226 22.25 -6.30 -18.22
C SER A 226 23.51 -5.59 -18.73
N LYS A 227 24.06 -4.61 -18.01
CA LYS A 227 25.17 -3.75 -18.45
C LYS A 227 26.31 -3.73 -17.43
N LYS A 228 27.34 -4.51 -17.66
CA LYS A 228 28.50 -4.78 -16.77
C LYS A 228 29.21 -3.61 -16.06
N LYS A 229 28.80 -2.33 -16.15
CA LYS A 229 29.56 -1.17 -15.59
C LYS A 229 28.76 0.03 -15.11
N ARG A 230 27.43 -0.02 -14.85
CA ARG A 230 26.72 1.16 -14.28
C ARG A 230 26.62 1.08 -12.75
N ARG A 231 26.82 2.22 -12.08
CA ARG A 231 26.60 2.36 -10.63
C ARG A 231 25.10 2.58 -10.37
N LEU A 232 24.54 1.94 -9.33
CA LEU A 232 23.16 2.16 -8.88
C LEU A 232 22.86 3.65 -8.70
N ARG A 233 21.66 4.07 -9.12
CA ARG A 233 21.17 5.44 -8.93
C ARG A 233 21.12 5.77 -7.43
N PHE A 234 21.28 7.04 -7.08
CA PHE A 234 21.23 7.50 -5.69
C PHE A 234 19.93 7.11 -5.00
N HIS A 235 18.79 7.29 -5.69
CA HIS A 235 17.48 6.90 -5.20
C HIS A 235 17.40 5.41 -4.81
N THR A 236 17.91 4.52 -5.66
CA THR A 236 17.92 3.07 -5.40
C THR A 236 18.73 2.73 -4.15
N LYS A 237 19.93 3.30 -4.02
CA LYS A 237 20.77 3.10 -2.83
C LYS A 237 20.10 3.59 -1.56
N LEU A 238 19.47 4.77 -1.64
CA LEU A 238 18.76 5.37 -0.52
C LEU A 238 17.60 4.48 -0.07
N VAL A 239 16.74 4.05 -1.01
CA VAL A 239 15.59 3.19 -0.71
C VAL A 239 16.03 1.87 -0.07
N LEU A 240 17.05 1.21 -0.62
CA LEU A 240 17.56 -0.05 -0.07
C LEU A 240 18.12 0.14 1.35
N PHE A 241 18.90 1.20 1.58
CA PHE A 241 19.46 1.52 2.90
C PHE A 241 18.38 1.82 3.93
N LEU A 242 17.40 2.66 3.58
CA LEU A 242 16.30 3.01 4.49
C LEU A 242 15.40 1.81 4.77
N THR A 243 15.14 0.97 3.76
CA THR A 243 14.37 -0.26 3.93
C THR A 243 15.06 -1.20 4.91
N ALA A 244 16.36 -1.47 4.72
CA ALA A 244 17.14 -2.31 5.61
C ALA A 244 17.17 -1.74 7.05
N GLY A 245 17.32 -0.42 7.20
CA GLY A 245 17.32 0.25 8.49
C GLY A 245 16.01 0.07 9.26
N ILE A 246 14.85 0.27 8.58
CA ILE A 246 13.52 0.09 9.21
C ILE A 246 13.29 -1.38 9.58
N LEU A 247 13.64 -2.31 8.69
CA LEU A 247 13.49 -3.73 8.96
C LEU A 247 14.35 -4.17 10.16
N PHE A 248 15.58 -3.69 10.24
CA PHE A 248 16.46 -3.99 11.36
C PHE A 248 15.94 -3.41 12.68
N THR A 249 15.66 -2.11 12.70
CA THR A 249 15.19 -1.44 13.93
C THR A 249 13.86 -1.98 14.42
N GLY A 250 12.91 -2.24 13.50
CA GLY A 250 11.61 -2.80 13.83
C GLY A 250 11.72 -4.24 14.37
N THR A 251 12.52 -5.10 13.73
CA THR A 251 12.74 -6.48 14.19
C THR A 251 13.35 -6.50 15.58
N VAL A 252 14.40 -5.71 15.82
CA VAL A 252 15.05 -5.62 17.13
C VAL A 252 14.10 -5.08 18.19
N SER A 253 13.33 -4.03 17.87
CA SER A 253 12.36 -3.47 18.81
C SER A 253 11.27 -4.47 19.21
N THR A 254 10.67 -5.16 18.22
CA THR A 254 9.66 -6.20 18.48
C THR A 254 10.24 -7.33 19.30
N LEU A 255 11.41 -7.83 18.93
CA LEU A 255 12.10 -8.92 19.62
C LEU A 255 12.37 -8.58 21.09
N LEU A 256 12.91 -7.38 21.38
CA LEU A 256 13.25 -6.97 22.73
C LEU A 256 12.01 -6.75 23.61
N ILE A 257 10.98 -6.11 23.06
CA ILE A 257 9.79 -5.75 23.86
C ILE A 257 8.92 -6.99 24.11
N GLU A 258 8.74 -7.84 23.12
CA GLU A 258 7.85 -9.02 23.22
C GLU A 258 8.59 -10.28 23.72
N TRP A 259 9.90 -10.23 24.01
CA TRP A 259 10.73 -11.38 24.34
C TRP A 259 10.12 -12.33 25.37
N ASN A 260 9.52 -11.79 26.41
CA ASN A 260 8.90 -12.53 27.53
C ASN A 260 7.35 -12.46 27.52
N ASN A 261 6.73 -12.04 26.41
CA ASN A 261 5.28 -11.99 26.31
C ASN A 261 4.72 -13.33 25.83
N PRO A 262 4.09 -14.15 26.68
CA PRO A 262 3.56 -15.46 26.28
C PRO A 262 2.38 -15.36 25.30
N GLY A 263 1.70 -14.23 25.23
CA GLY A 263 0.59 -13.97 24.28
C GLY A 263 1.05 -13.72 22.86
N THR A 264 2.37 -13.50 22.62
CA THR A 264 2.93 -13.25 21.29
C THR A 264 4.09 -14.21 21.00
N ILE A 265 5.33 -13.85 21.32
CA ILE A 265 6.52 -14.65 20.98
C ILE A 265 7.20 -15.31 22.19
N GLY A 266 6.74 -15.04 23.42
CA GLY A 266 7.44 -15.45 24.66
C GLY A 266 7.70 -16.95 24.76
N ASN A 267 6.77 -17.78 24.30
CA ASN A 267 6.85 -19.24 24.37
C ASN A 267 7.54 -19.89 23.18
N LEU A 268 7.99 -19.10 22.18
CA LEU A 268 8.63 -19.61 20.98
C LEU A 268 10.12 -19.88 21.20
N SER A 269 10.71 -20.72 20.35
CA SER A 269 12.15 -20.91 20.29
C SER A 269 12.87 -19.62 19.84
N ILE A 270 14.17 -19.47 20.14
CA ILE A 270 14.92 -18.26 19.74
C ILE A 270 14.90 -18.00 18.22
N PRO A 271 15.10 -19.02 17.36
CA PRO A 271 14.95 -18.82 15.90
C PRO A 271 13.55 -18.37 15.49
N ASP A 272 12.51 -18.95 16.09
CA ASP A 272 11.12 -18.59 15.80
C ASP A 272 10.78 -17.18 16.28
N LYS A 273 11.27 -16.76 17.47
CA LYS A 273 11.15 -15.38 17.94
C LYS A 273 11.71 -14.39 16.93
N LEU A 274 12.89 -14.68 16.38
CA LEU A 274 13.52 -13.84 15.37
C LEU A 274 12.71 -13.82 14.08
N LEU A 275 12.26 -14.98 13.60
CA LEU A 275 11.46 -15.14 12.39
C LEU A 275 10.14 -14.33 12.48
N VAL A 276 9.39 -14.53 13.57
CA VAL A 276 8.11 -13.84 13.79
C VAL A 276 8.30 -12.34 13.93
N SER A 277 9.30 -11.89 14.69
CA SER A 277 9.61 -10.46 14.87
C SER A 277 10.02 -9.81 13.54
N PHE A 278 10.81 -10.50 12.72
CA PHE A 278 11.19 -10.04 11.38
C PHE A 278 9.96 -9.98 10.46
N PHE A 279 9.19 -11.06 10.36
CA PHE A 279 8.02 -11.11 9.50
C PHE A 279 7.00 -10.03 9.89
N GLN A 280 6.71 -9.89 11.19
CA GLN A 280 5.77 -8.87 11.65
C GLN A 280 6.23 -7.45 11.32
N THR A 281 7.53 -7.17 11.45
CA THR A 281 8.11 -5.88 11.02
C THR A 281 7.96 -5.67 9.52
N VAL A 282 8.15 -6.70 8.69
CA VAL A 282 7.93 -6.63 7.24
C VAL A 282 6.46 -6.34 6.95
N SER A 283 5.54 -7.01 7.65
CA SER A 283 4.10 -6.84 7.47
C SER A 283 3.63 -5.42 7.82
N MET A 284 4.19 -4.80 8.87
CA MET A 284 3.89 -3.41 9.25
C MET A 284 4.23 -2.39 8.15
N ARG A 285 5.02 -2.75 7.15
CA ARG A 285 5.30 -1.90 5.98
C ARG A 285 4.21 -2.00 4.91
N THR A 286 2.96 -1.91 5.35
CA THR A 286 1.74 -1.88 4.55
C THR A 286 1.42 -3.19 3.82
N ALA A 287 1.68 -4.34 4.46
CA ALA A 287 1.38 -5.64 3.88
C ALA A 287 0.16 -6.36 4.48
N GLY A 288 -0.15 -6.11 5.76
CA GLY A 288 -1.42 -6.51 6.35
C GLY A 288 -1.51 -7.92 6.93
N PHE A 289 -0.51 -8.77 6.74
CA PHE A 289 -0.53 -10.13 7.30
C PHE A 289 -0.20 -10.12 8.80
N ALA A 290 -0.97 -10.89 9.58
CA ALA A 290 -0.77 -11.04 11.01
C ALA A 290 -0.22 -12.43 11.35
N SER A 291 0.96 -12.49 11.95
CA SER A 291 1.53 -13.71 12.53
C SER A 291 1.45 -13.76 14.07
N ILE A 292 0.96 -12.67 14.68
CA ILE A 292 0.69 -12.55 16.13
C ILE A 292 -0.69 -11.95 16.35
N ASP A 293 -1.26 -12.21 17.50
CA ASP A 293 -2.49 -11.52 17.93
C ASP A 293 -2.14 -10.16 18.55
N PHE A 294 -2.55 -9.08 17.87
CA PHE A 294 -2.29 -7.70 18.33
C PHE A 294 -3.02 -7.34 19.62
N THR A 295 -4.10 -8.05 19.98
CA THR A 295 -4.81 -7.84 21.25
C THR A 295 -3.97 -8.27 22.45
N GLN A 296 -3.04 -9.21 22.23
CA GLN A 296 -2.12 -9.74 23.24
C GLN A 296 -0.76 -9.02 23.24
N ALA A 297 -0.49 -8.18 22.25
CA ALA A 297 0.75 -7.42 22.16
C ALA A 297 0.79 -6.31 23.22
N ARG A 298 2.00 -5.98 23.68
CA ARG A 298 2.19 -4.90 24.64
C ARG A 298 1.82 -3.54 24.03
N PRO A 299 1.26 -2.60 24.79
CA PRO A 299 0.91 -1.26 24.28
C PRO A 299 2.08 -0.53 23.61
N VAL A 300 3.31 -0.72 24.16
CA VAL A 300 4.54 -0.14 23.57
C VAL A 300 4.82 -0.73 22.19
N THR A 301 4.60 -2.02 21.99
CA THR A 301 4.74 -2.68 20.68
C THR A 301 3.74 -2.12 19.68
N LEU A 302 2.48 -1.97 20.08
CA LEU A 302 1.45 -1.34 19.22
C LEU A 302 1.85 0.09 18.82
N MET A 303 2.42 0.87 19.75
CA MET A 303 2.89 2.23 19.46
C MET A 303 4.04 2.23 18.44
N ILE A 304 5.00 1.30 18.55
CA ILE A 304 6.07 1.14 17.56
C ILE A 304 5.51 0.72 16.21
N TYR A 305 4.54 -0.18 16.20
CA TYR A 305 3.88 -0.59 14.95
C TYR A 305 3.09 0.56 14.31
N ILE A 306 2.41 1.41 15.10
CA ILE A 306 1.78 2.65 14.61
C ILE A 306 2.82 3.54 13.90
N LEU A 307 4.01 3.73 14.50
CA LEU A 307 5.08 4.50 13.88
C LEU A 307 5.63 3.84 12.60
N GLN A 308 5.76 2.52 12.58
CA GLN A 308 6.19 1.78 11.38
C GLN A 308 5.15 1.85 10.26
N MET A 309 3.86 1.71 10.57
CA MET A 309 2.77 1.83 9.61
C MET A 309 2.68 3.24 9.00
N PHE A 310 2.99 4.27 9.81
CA PHE A 310 3.09 5.64 9.32
C PHE A 310 4.18 5.79 8.25
N LEU A 311 5.29 5.03 8.37
CA LEU A 311 6.41 4.98 7.43
C LEU A 311 6.18 3.86 6.40
N GLY A 312 5.42 4.15 5.35
CA GLY A 312 5.11 3.20 4.28
C GLY A 312 6.30 2.79 3.41
N GLY A 313 6.02 2.26 2.24
CA GLY A 313 7.05 1.82 1.29
C GLY A 313 7.70 2.94 0.48
N ALA A 314 8.47 2.54 -0.54
CA ALA A 314 9.12 3.47 -1.45
C ALA A 314 8.13 4.04 -2.49
N PRO A 315 8.43 5.21 -3.07
CA PRO A 315 7.62 5.77 -4.16
C PRO A 315 7.55 4.84 -5.37
N GLY A 316 6.38 4.75 -6.00
CA GLY A 316 6.17 3.94 -7.20
C GLY A 316 6.18 2.44 -6.93
N GLY A 317 5.92 1.98 -5.71
CA GLY A 317 5.67 0.59 -5.34
C GLY A 317 4.21 0.32 -5.01
N THR A 318 3.91 -0.93 -4.63
CA THR A 318 2.57 -1.38 -4.25
C THR A 318 2.15 -0.89 -2.86
N ALA A 319 3.11 -0.64 -1.97
CA ALA A 319 2.91 -0.18 -0.60
C ALA A 319 2.29 1.22 -0.50
N GLY A 320 1.40 1.43 0.47
CA GLY A 320 0.77 2.71 0.79
C GLY A 320 1.55 3.59 1.77
N GLY A 321 0.85 4.35 2.60
CA GLY A 321 1.41 5.17 3.67
C GLY A 321 2.26 6.36 3.19
N LEU A 322 2.84 7.09 4.16
CA LEU A 322 3.81 8.14 3.89
C LEU A 322 5.09 7.53 3.35
N LYS A 323 5.51 7.93 2.15
CA LYS A 323 6.68 7.33 1.50
C LYS A 323 7.95 7.54 2.32
N ILE A 324 8.73 6.48 2.50
CA ILE A 324 9.98 6.49 3.29
C ILE A 324 10.94 7.60 2.85
N THR A 325 11.01 7.91 1.56
CA THR A 325 11.84 8.98 1.02
C THR A 325 11.34 10.38 1.43
N THR A 326 10.02 10.56 1.53
CA THR A 326 9.42 11.81 2.02
C THR A 326 9.84 12.09 3.45
N PHE A 327 9.71 11.08 4.32
CA PHE A 327 10.14 11.20 5.71
C PHE A 327 11.64 11.43 5.85
N PHE A 328 12.46 10.72 5.06
CA PHE A 328 13.90 10.93 5.03
C PHE A 328 14.30 12.35 4.64
N VAL A 329 13.65 12.95 3.63
CA VAL A 329 13.89 14.34 3.22
C VAL A 329 13.63 15.31 4.39
N LEU A 330 12.57 15.08 5.17
CA LEU A 330 12.25 15.90 6.34
C LEU A 330 13.28 15.74 7.46
N LEU A 331 13.78 14.51 7.71
CA LEU A 331 14.86 14.30 8.68
C LEU A 331 16.15 15.00 8.28
N VAL A 332 16.53 14.94 6.99
CA VAL A 332 17.73 15.65 6.49
C VAL A 332 17.54 17.16 6.59
N PHE A 333 16.35 17.67 6.30
CA PHE A 333 16.02 19.08 6.44
C PHE A 333 16.12 19.52 7.91
N ALA A 334 15.45 18.82 8.83
CA ALA A 334 15.51 19.11 10.26
C ALA A 334 16.95 19.09 10.80
N ARG A 335 17.76 18.10 10.37
CA ARG A 335 19.19 18.08 10.71
C ARG A 335 19.94 19.29 10.18
N SER A 336 19.64 19.75 8.96
CA SER A 336 20.31 20.92 8.38
C SER A 336 19.99 22.19 9.16
N GLU A 337 18.73 22.37 9.57
CA GLU A 337 18.32 23.49 10.41
C GLU A 337 19.01 23.46 11.78
N LEU A 338 19.04 22.30 12.44
CA LEU A 338 19.73 22.14 13.74
C LEU A 338 21.24 22.44 13.67
N LEU A 339 21.87 22.23 12.52
CA LEU A 339 23.29 22.48 12.29
C LEU A 339 23.55 23.85 11.68
N GLY A 340 22.55 24.72 11.46
CA GLY A 340 22.70 26.03 10.81
C GLY A 340 23.21 25.96 9.38
N LEU A 341 22.95 24.83 8.66
CA LEU A 341 23.43 24.66 7.29
C LEU A 341 22.47 25.32 6.29
N PRO A 342 23.00 26.03 5.26
CA PRO A 342 22.16 26.75 4.30
C PRO A 342 21.38 25.86 3.37
N HIS A 343 21.71 24.56 3.31
CA HIS A 343 21.09 23.58 2.41
C HIS A 343 20.97 22.19 3.03
N ALA A 344 19.90 21.50 2.71
CA ALA A 344 19.70 20.10 3.07
C ALA A 344 20.61 19.18 2.21
N ASN A 345 21.75 18.77 2.76
CA ASN A 345 22.76 17.98 2.07
C ASN A 345 22.80 16.53 2.55
N VAL A 346 22.90 15.57 1.62
CA VAL A 346 23.07 14.16 1.90
C VAL A 346 24.01 13.50 0.87
N ALA A 347 25.00 12.74 1.33
CA ALA A 347 25.94 12.00 0.49
C ALA A 347 26.54 12.86 -0.65
N ARG A 348 26.99 14.08 -0.36
CA ARG A 348 27.55 15.07 -1.29
C ARG A 348 26.56 15.54 -2.37
N ARG A 349 25.25 15.55 -2.08
CA ARG A 349 24.19 16.04 -2.95
C ARG A 349 23.27 16.96 -2.17
N THR A 350 22.82 18.04 -2.80
CA THR A 350 21.86 18.99 -2.23
C THR A 350 20.45 18.60 -2.64
N ILE A 351 19.53 18.53 -1.68
CA ILE A 351 18.11 18.32 -1.93
C ILE A 351 17.50 19.67 -2.36
N LEU A 352 16.75 19.65 -3.48
CA LEU A 352 16.11 20.85 -3.99
C LEU A 352 15.09 21.41 -2.98
N PRO A 353 15.03 22.73 -2.73
CA PRO A 353 14.07 23.36 -1.80
C PRO A 353 12.62 22.99 -2.12
N ARG A 354 12.26 22.94 -3.41
CA ARG A 354 10.91 22.51 -3.85
C ARG A 354 10.57 21.08 -3.40
N THR A 355 11.55 20.17 -3.35
CA THR A 355 11.35 18.80 -2.87
C THR A 355 11.09 18.80 -1.37
N VAL A 356 11.79 19.62 -0.59
CA VAL A 356 11.57 19.79 0.85
C VAL A 356 10.17 20.34 1.12
N GLN A 357 9.77 21.42 0.43
CA GLN A 357 8.43 22.01 0.56
C GLN A 357 7.33 21.00 0.23
N LYS A 358 7.47 20.26 -0.87
CA LYS A 358 6.51 19.20 -1.25
C LYS A 358 6.44 18.09 -0.19
N SER A 359 7.58 17.66 0.35
CA SER A 359 7.65 16.64 1.40
C SER A 359 6.97 17.10 2.68
N PHE A 360 7.16 18.35 3.07
CA PHE A 360 6.52 18.95 4.22
C PHE A 360 4.99 19.03 4.04
N SER A 361 4.54 19.51 2.88
CA SER A 361 3.10 19.57 2.57
C SER A 361 2.44 18.20 2.64
N VAL A 362 3.06 17.17 2.04
CA VAL A 362 2.54 15.78 2.08
C VAL A 362 2.47 15.27 3.52
N PHE A 363 3.50 15.52 4.32
CA PHE A 363 3.55 15.09 5.73
C PHE A 363 2.45 15.75 6.56
N ILE A 364 2.31 17.08 6.48
CA ILE A 364 1.28 17.82 7.24
C ILE A 364 -0.13 17.34 6.85
N ILE A 365 -0.41 17.20 5.56
CA ILE A 365 -1.73 16.75 5.09
C ILE A 365 -2.01 15.31 5.58
N PHE A 366 -1.01 14.43 5.52
CA PHE A 366 -1.15 13.05 6.02
C PHE A 366 -1.42 13.04 7.52
N LEU A 367 -0.68 13.83 8.30
CA LEU A 367 -0.86 13.96 9.74
C LEU A 367 -2.24 14.52 10.11
N LEU A 368 -2.69 15.59 9.43
CA LEU A 368 -4.02 16.16 9.66
C LEU A 368 -5.13 15.17 9.31
N THR A 369 -4.98 14.41 8.22
CA THR A 369 -5.93 13.36 7.84
C THR A 369 -5.98 12.25 8.89
N PHE A 370 -4.81 11.85 9.43
CA PHE A 370 -4.73 10.88 10.52
C PHE A 370 -5.44 11.39 11.79
N LEU A 371 -5.18 12.63 12.21
CA LEU A 371 -5.80 13.22 13.40
C LEU A 371 -7.31 13.36 13.23
N LEU A 372 -7.77 13.80 12.06
CA LEU A 372 -9.19 13.89 11.75
C LEU A 372 -9.85 12.51 11.78
N GLY A 373 -9.23 11.53 11.13
CA GLY A 373 -9.70 10.14 11.14
C GLY A 373 -9.78 9.56 12.55
N LEU A 374 -8.75 9.82 13.37
CA LEU A 374 -8.70 9.39 14.78
C LEU A 374 -9.84 9.97 15.61
N ILE A 375 -10.13 11.28 15.46
CA ILE A 375 -11.23 11.93 16.15
C ILE A 375 -12.58 11.36 15.70
N LEU A 376 -12.79 11.25 14.37
CA LEU A 376 -14.04 10.74 13.82
C LEU A 376 -14.28 9.28 14.23
N LEU A 377 -13.26 8.44 14.16
CA LEU A 377 -13.36 7.03 14.57
C LEU A 377 -13.57 6.92 16.09
N GLY A 378 -12.88 7.74 16.88
CA GLY A 378 -13.04 7.77 18.35
C GLY A 378 -14.44 8.17 18.81
N VAL A 379 -15.12 9.05 18.04
CA VAL A 379 -16.51 9.44 18.35
C VAL A 379 -17.53 8.41 17.88
N THR A 380 -17.24 7.68 16.79
CA THR A 380 -18.21 6.75 16.17
C THR A 380 -18.02 5.30 16.58
N ALA A 381 -16.88 4.95 17.20
CA ALA A 381 -16.62 3.58 17.66
C ALA A 381 -17.52 3.22 18.85
N GLU A 382 -18.31 2.17 18.66
CA GLU A 382 -19.19 1.64 19.70
C GLU A 382 -18.38 0.78 20.70
N GLY A 383 -18.91 0.57 21.93
CA GLY A 383 -18.27 -0.32 22.92
C GLY A 383 -17.07 0.27 23.65
N ASN A 384 -16.72 1.55 23.46
CA ASN A 384 -15.61 2.25 24.13
C ASN A 384 -14.26 1.49 24.07
N PRO A 385 -13.76 1.16 22.86
CA PRO A 385 -12.50 0.43 22.70
C PRO A 385 -11.31 1.22 23.25
N ARG A 386 -10.23 0.53 23.59
CA ARG A 386 -9.00 1.18 24.06
C ARG A 386 -8.47 2.16 23.01
N PHE A 387 -8.10 3.36 23.44
CA PHE A 387 -7.62 4.43 22.56
C PHE A 387 -6.48 3.98 21.64
N ILE A 388 -5.56 3.14 22.13
CA ILE A 388 -4.45 2.60 21.34
C ILE A 388 -4.96 1.74 20.15
N TYR A 389 -6.09 1.02 20.29
CA TYR A 389 -6.67 0.24 19.21
C TYR A 389 -7.32 1.14 18.16
N ILE A 390 -7.96 2.25 18.58
CA ILE A 390 -8.49 3.25 17.64
C ILE A 390 -7.36 3.89 16.83
N MET A 391 -6.25 4.25 17.49
CA MET A 391 -5.05 4.76 16.81
C MET A 391 -4.48 3.74 15.82
N PHE A 392 -4.37 2.48 16.24
CA PHE A 392 -3.85 1.38 15.42
C PHE A 392 -4.70 1.15 14.18
N GLU A 393 -6.02 1.12 14.34
CA GLU A 393 -6.98 0.95 13.25
C GLU A 393 -6.97 2.13 12.27
N THR A 394 -6.97 3.36 12.81
CA THR A 394 -6.95 4.59 12.00
C THR A 394 -5.71 4.65 11.12
N ILE A 395 -4.53 4.38 11.67
CA ILE A 395 -3.29 4.41 10.89
C ILE A 395 -3.21 3.22 9.92
N SER A 396 -3.69 2.04 10.33
CA SER A 396 -3.76 0.86 9.47
C SER A 396 -4.62 1.12 8.23
N ALA A 397 -5.77 1.76 8.41
CA ALA A 397 -6.64 2.16 7.32
C ALA A 397 -6.00 3.24 6.43
N LEU A 398 -5.52 4.35 7.03
CA LEU A 398 -4.97 5.49 6.28
C LEU A 398 -3.65 5.14 5.57
N ALA A 399 -2.78 4.38 6.22
CA ALA A 399 -1.54 3.93 5.59
C ALA A 399 -1.75 2.71 4.67
N THR A 400 -2.98 2.19 4.56
CA THR A 400 -3.34 0.99 3.79
C THR A 400 -2.49 -0.21 4.17
N VAL A 401 -2.43 -0.52 5.47
CA VAL A 401 -1.64 -1.63 6.02
C VAL A 401 -2.46 -2.90 6.14
N GLY A 402 -3.65 -2.82 6.76
CA GLY A 402 -4.61 -3.92 6.83
C GLY A 402 -4.56 -4.76 8.10
N VAL A 403 -3.68 -4.46 9.04
CA VAL A 403 -3.68 -5.12 10.35
C VAL A 403 -4.73 -4.50 11.26
N THR A 404 -5.37 -5.32 12.08
CA THR A 404 -6.36 -4.90 13.07
C THR A 404 -6.08 -5.54 14.43
N ALA A 405 -6.39 -4.83 15.48
CA ALA A 405 -6.49 -5.41 16.83
C ALA A 405 -7.91 -5.96 17.10
N ASN A 406 -8.48 -6.66 16.11
CA ASN A 406 -9.84 -7.19 16.08
C ASN A 406 -10.96 -6.15 16.21
N LEU A 407 -10.65 -4.87 15.94
CA LEU A 407 -11.63 -3.79 16.07
C LEU A 407 -12.54 -3.67 14.84
N THR A 408 -12.01 -3.80 13.62
CA THR A 408 -12.79 -3.61 12.37
C THR A 408 -14.09 -4.42 12.31
N PRO A 409 -14.13 -5.72 12.65
CA PRO A 409 -15.38 -6.49 12.58
C PRO A 409 -16.44 -6.06 13.60
N GLU A 410 -16.05 -5.37 14.68
CA GLU A 410 -16.93 -4.93 15.76
C GLU A 410 -17.48 -3.51 15.55
N LEU A 411 -16.99 -2.78 14.56
CA LEU A 411 -17.36 -1.41 14.30
C LEU A 411 -18.73 -1.28 13.64
N GLY A 412 -19.49 -0.28 14.04
CA GLY A 412 -20.74 0.10 13.39
C GLY A 412 -20.52 0.67 11.98
N ARG A 413 -21.61 0.73 11.19
CA ARG A 413 -21.56 1.16 9.77
C ARG A 413 -20.96 2.54 9.55
N LEU A 414 -21.17 3.49 10.47
CA LEU A 414 -20.58 4.83 10.37
C LEU A 414 -19.06 4.79 10.50
N ALA A 415 -18.54 4.09 11.50
CA ALA A 415 -17.11 3.91 11.70
C ALA A 415 -16.46 3.17 10.53
N LEU A 416 -17.09 2.11 10.01
CA LEU A 416 -16.62 1.40 8.80
C LEU A 416 -16.61 2.30 7.56
N SER A 417 -17.57 3.22 7.43
CA SER A 417 -17.58 4.21 6.33
C SER A 417 -16.39 5.18 6.43
N ILE A 418 -16.03 5.60 7.64
CA ILE A 418 -14.84 6.42 7.88
C ILE A 418 -13.58 5.66 7.50
N ILE A 419 -13.47 4.37 7.89
CA ILE A 419 -12.35 3.50 7.50
C ILE A 419 -12.25 3.39 5.97
N MET A 420 -13.36 3.17 5.25
CA MET A 420 -13.35 3.13 3.78
C MET A 420 -12.81 4.43 3.16
N ILE A 421 -13.21 5.57 3.68
CA ILE A 421 -12.72 6.88 3.24
C ILE A 421 -11.22 7.02 3.51
N LEU A 422 -10.75 6.62 4.70
CA LEU A 422 -9.33 6.66 5.05
C LEU A 422 -8.49 5.76 4.14
N MET A 423 -8.92 4.52 3.87
CA MET A 423 -8.27 3.61 2.92
C MET A 423 -8.16 4.23 1.53
N PHE A 424 -9.24 4.84 1.04
CA PHE A 424 -9.28 5.48 -0.26
C PHE A 424 -8.33 6.70 -0.35
N ILE A 425 -8.34 7.57 0.68
CA ILE A 425 -7.41 8.72 0.78
C ILE A 425 -5.96 8.23 0.83
N GLY A 426 -5.70 7.21 1.63
CA GLY A 426 -4.36 6.62 1.78
C GLY A 426 -3.80 6.06 0.48
N ARG A 427 -4.64 5.38 -0.32
CA ARG A 427 -4.23 4.77 -1.59
C ARG A 427 -3.93 5.79 -2.68
N ILE A 428 -4.80 6.75 -2.88
CA ILE A 428 -4.62 7.80 -3.89
C ILE A 428 -3.51 8.78 -3.49
N GLY A 429 -3.31 8.94 -2.20
CA GLY A 429 -2.45 9.94 -1.59
C GLY A 429 -3.22 11.23 -1.26
N PRO A 430 -3.12 11.72 -0.02
CA PRO A 430 -3.93 12.84 0.46
C PRO A 430 -3.68 14.13 -0.33
N LEU A 431 -2.45 14.39 -0.77
CA LEU A 431 -2.13 15.56 -1.60
C LEU A 431 -2.79 15.46 -2.99
N THR A 432 -2.73 14.29 -3.63
CA THR A 432 -3.34 14.05 -4.95
C THR A 432 -4.86 14.23 -4.87
N LEU A 433 -5.48 13.76 -3.78
CA LEU A 433 -6.91 13.93 -3.54
C LEU A 433 -7.27 15.42 -3.40
N LEU A 434 -6.55 16.18 -2.58
CA LEU A 434 -6.82 17.61 -2.41
C LEU A 434 -6.65 18.39 -3.73
N VAL A 435 -5.60 18.10 -4.51
CA VAL A 435 -5.41 18.70 -5.84
C VAL A 435 -6.52 18.31 -6.81
N SER A 436 -7.09 17.08 -6.68
CA SER A 436 -8.19 16.65 -7.53
C SER A 436 -9.50 17.38 -7.24
N LEU A 437 -9.73 17.75 -5.98
CA LEU A 437 -10.92 18.48 -5.53
C LEU A 437 -10.79 19.99 -5.74
N ALA A 438 -9.59 20.52 -5.66
CA ALA A 438 -9.36 21.94 -5.91
C ALA A 438 -9.51 22.27 -7.40
N GLU A 439 -10.26 23.32 -7.71
CA GLU A 439 -10.26 23.95 -9.06
C GLU A 439 -9.00 24.80 -9.20
N TYR A 440 -7.85 24.16 -9.38
CA TYR A 440 -6.60 24.89 -9.56
C TYR A 440 -6.52 25.42 -11.00
N GLN A 441 -6.69 26.73 -11.16
CA GLN A 441 -6.36 27.46 -12.40
C GLN A 441 -4.98 28.12 -12.20
N PRO A 442 -3.89 27.55 -12.77
CA PRO A 442 -2.54 28.09 -12.57
C PRO A 442 -2.30 29.46 -13.21
N ASP A 443 -3.10 29.87 -14.20
CA ASP A 443 -2.73 30.92 -15.16
C ASP A 443 -2.97 32.37 -14.71
N LYS A 444 -3.50 32.64 -13.51
CA LYS A 444 -3.79 34.03 -13.09
C LYS A 444 -3.10 34.51 -11.81
N LYS A 445 -2.50 33.64 -11.01
CA LYS A 445 -1.95 34.02 -9.69
C LYS A 445 -0.42 34.18 -9.65
N ASP A 446 0.31 33.69 -10.64
CA ASP A 446 1.79 33.76 -10.64
C ASP A 446 2.37 35.17 -10.98
N MET A 447 1.51 36.13 -11.32
CA MET A 447 1.95 37.49 -11.68
C MET A 447 1.89 38.51 -10.54
N ILE A 448 1.38 38.14 -9.36
CA ILE A 448 1.32 39.05 -8.21
C ILE A 448 2.39 38.66 -7.21
N HIS A 449 3.45 39.46 -7.11
CA HIS A 449 4.43 39.36 -6.06
C HIS A 449 4.00 40.24 -4.87
N TYR A 450 3.65 39.57 -3.76
CA TYR A 450 3.37 40.29 -2.50
C TYR A 450 4.68 40.69 -1.79
N MET A 451 4.59 41.72 -0.97
CA MET A 451 5.74 42.14 -0.11
C MET A 451 6.09 40.99 0.85
N LYS A 452 7.38 40.81 1.08
CA LYS A 452 7.90 39.86 2.07
C LYS A 452 7.47 40.30 3.47
N ALA A 453 6.80 39.36 4.18
CA ALA A 453 6.51 39.54 5.60
C ALA A 453 7.53 38.82 6.45
N ASP A 454 8.00 39.46 7.49
CA ASP A 454 8.90 38.88 8.49
C ASP A 454 8.03 38.36 9.64
N ILE A 455 8.02 37.03 9.85
CA ILE A 455 7.24 36.39 10.91
C ILE A 455 8.23 35.71 11.86
N THR A 456 8.21 36.11 13.11
CA THR A 456 9.04 35.51 14.15
C THR A 456 8.54 34.09 14.46
N ILE A 457 9.45 33.13 14.31
CA ILE A 457 9.22 31.74 14.73
C ILE A 457 10.04 31.48 15.98
N GLY A 458 9.42 30.84 16.99
CA GLY A 458 10.02 30.54 18.29
C GLY A 458 11.15 29.52 18.26
#